data_180a2504a96dc293d39ef2aeb6e391d4
#
_entry.id   180a2504a96dc293d39ef2aeb6e391d4
#
_cell.length_a   1.000
_cell.length_b   1.000
_cell.length_c   1.000
_cell.angle_alpha   90.00
_cell.angle_beta   90.00
_cell.angle_gamma   90.00
#
_symmetry.space_group_name_H-M   'P 1'
#
loop_
_entity.id
_entity.type
_entity.pdbx_description
1 polymer ?
#
loop_
_entity_poly.entity_id
_entity_poly.type
_entity_poly.pdbx_seq_one_letter_code
_entity_poly.pdbx_strand_id
1 'polypeptide(L)'
;MLSFKVGAQVMMLTNDPADRWVNGSLGRIVGIDGIGGADGIDQAASDPIAAGTVPDTARTVPGRVPTFDPTAATAATDSIECSVDDDIEVFVELRDGSTVSVEPHAWEITHPTVEGGVLRHSVVGSFTQMPFKLAWAITIHKSQGQTLDRAVIDLSGGTFAAGQLYVALSRCRSLDGLVLTRPIYPRDVKIDHRIRSFLADTTGLPTGRRAYCGALTCGHGDGFIRPLEIAFTFDEGAPLTSLINPTRDIGDAAATYDIHAADLQVAPRLADIWPAVEERISGHALVAPAHDDMLRIWDDELKRTGIVAPLESVLTVQVPQSAASALTRAEKLRDAAHAADASLPERAPAYTPVDEPRAAWLLPRSPRQIVPYGDPVEVAALIEERVAGLTLGDSAAQLIDDFCRRYEVAINYRTRGEQTTWAQFIEEHSGDAAIPVRVCFTGTAMCDGEVWSREQMENLAHTCGLAVAPNVSKTRCDVLIAADVTSMSGKARNAAKWGKPVYSADEFISWARSVS
;
A
#
# COMPACT_ATOMS: atom_id res chain seq x y z
N MET A 1 -9.42 -3.53 -28.07
CA MET A 1 -9.20 -2.94 -29.41
C MET A 1 -8.28 -1.76 -29.22
N LEU A 2 -7.24 -1.58 -30.04
CA LEU A 2 -6.30 -0.46 -29.96
C LEU A 2 -6.82 0.67 -30.86
N SER A 3 -7.10 1.84 -30.27
CA SER A 3 -7.51 3.03 -31.01
C SER A 3 -6.37 4.04 -31.03
N PHE A 4 -6.04 4.56 -32.21
CA PHE A 4 -4.94 5.52 -32.38
C PHE A 4 -5.25 6.51 -33.52
N LYS A 5 -4.50 7.60 -33.60
CA LYS A 5 -4.64 8.63 -34.65
C LYS A 5 -3.28 9.25 -34.99
N VAL A 6 -3.21 9.93 -36.12
CA VAL A 6 -2.04 10.74 -36.47
C VAL A 6 -1.74 11.75 -35.35
N GLY A 7 -0.46 11.93 -35.03
CA GLY A 7 0.01 12.75 -33.93
C GLY A 7 0.11 12.03 -32.59
N ALA A 8 -0.40 10.81 -32.45
CA ALA A 8 -0.30 10.05 -31.20
C ALA A 8 1.14 9.59 -30.94
N GLN A 9 1.58 9.73 -29.69
CA GLN A 9 2.85 9.19 -29.23
C GLN A 9 2.69 7.70 -28.92
N VAL A 10 3.59 6.88 -29.47
CA VAL A 10 3.56 5.42 -29.36
C VAL A 10 4.88 4.85 -28.87
N MET A 11 4.82 3.65 -28.32
CA MET A 11 5.98 2.84 -27.94
C MET A 11 5.90 1.50 -28.65
N MET A 12 6.96 1.10 -29.32
CA MET A 12 7.07 -0.18 -29.99
C MET A 12 7.11 -1.32 -28.97
N LEU A 13 6.42 -2.44 -29.29
CA LEU A 13 6.29 -3.61 -28.41
C LEU A 13 7.14 -4.80 -28.86
N THR A 14 7.67 -4.74 -30.09
CA THR A 14 8.52 -5.77 -30.69
C THR A 14 9.81 -5.16 -31.20
N ASN A 15 10.82 -6.00 -31.42
CA ASN A 15 11.98 -5.62 -32.24
C ASN A 15 11.61 -5.76 -33.71
N ASP A 16 12.09 -4.85 -34.52
CA ASP A 16 11.95 -4.96 -35.98
C ASP A 16 12.94 -5.98 -36.55
N PRO A 17 12.52 -6.88 -37.45
CA PRO A 17 13.44 -7.81 -38.09
C PRO A 17 14.56 -7.14 -38.91
N ALA A 18 14.34 -5.91 -39.38
CA ALA A 18 15.32 -5.12 -40.14
C ALA A 18 16.09 -4.11 -39.26
N ASP A 19 16.02 -4.26 -37.93
CA ASP A 19 16.71 -3.41 -36.93
C ASP A 19 16.39 -1.91 -36.99
N ARG A 20 15.24 -1.54 -37.59
CA ARG A 20 14.79 -0.14 -37.67
C ARG A 20 14.36 0.41 -36.31
N TRP A 21 13.83 -0.44 -35.42
CA TRP A 21 13.49 -0.12 -34.03
C TRP A 21 13.62 -1.34 -33.11
N VAL A 22 13.69 -1.07 -31.82
CA VAL A 22 13.68 -2.10 -30.78
C VAL A 22 12.46 -1.94 -29.86
N ASN A 23 12.11 -3.01 -29.13
CA ASN A 23 11.06 -2.95 -28.11
C ASN A 23 11.36 -1.82 -27.10
N GLY A 24 10.38 -0.93 -26.92
CA GLY A 24 10.52 0.25 -26.10
C GLY A 24 10.88 1.52 -26.87
N SER A 25 11.23 1.46 -28.19
CA SER A 25 11.44 2.65 -29.02
C SER A 25 10.19 3.54 -28.99
N LEU A 26 10.40 4.84 -28.78
CA LEU A 26 9.33 5.84 -28.80
C LEU A 26 9.26 6.49 -30.17
N GLY A 27 8.06 6.74 -30.65
CA GLY A 27 7.80 7.44 -31.89
C GLY A 27 6.46 8.18 -31.85
N ARG A 28 6.18 8.87 -32.94
CA ARG A 28 4.95 9.61 -33.16
C ARG A 28 4.34 9.16 -34.48
N ILE A 29 3.04 8.83 -34.51
CA ILE A 29 2.33 8.50 -35.73
C ILE A 29 2.26 9.75 -36.62
N VAL A 30 2.79 9.65 -37.85
CA VAL A 30 2.80 10.73 -38.83
C VAL A 30 1.91 10.46 -40.03
N GLY A 31 1.52 9.18 -40.27
CA GLY A 31 0.64 8.81 -41.34
C GLY A 31 -0.02 7.45 -41.10
N ILE A 32 -1.13 7.20 -41.78
CA ILE A 32 -1.86 5.92 -41.76
C ILE A 32 -2.34 5.69 -43.18
N ASP A 33 -1.96 4.54 -43.79
CA ASP A 33 -2.41 4.11 -45.13
C ASP A 33 -3.22 2.82 -44.99
N GLY A 34 -4.14 2.54 -45.93
CA GLY A 34 -4.90 1.27 -45.98
C GLY A 34 -6.39 1.37 -45.63
N ILE A 35 -6.96 2.55 -45.46
CA ILE A 35 -8.42 2.72 -45.36
C ILE A 35 -8.98 2.96 -46.77
N GLY A 36 -9.64 1.96 -47.32
CA GLY A 36 -10.19 1.98 -48.67
C GLY A 36 -11.09 3.18 -48.94
N GLY A 37 -10.67 3.98 -49.92
CA GLY A 37 -11.44 5.11 -50.44
C GLY A 37 -10.49 6.13 -51.07
N ALA A 38 -10.29 6.04 -52.39
CA ALA A 38 -9.65 7.11 -53.11
C ALA A 38 -10.37 8.43 -52.85
N ASP A 39 -9.64 9.36 -52.24
CA ASP A 39 -9.58 10.76 -52.64
C ASP A 39 -8.84 11.58 -51.57
N GLY A 40 -7.76 12.21 -52.00
CA GLY A 40 -7.19 13.37 -51.30
C GLY A 40 -6.10 13.12 -50.30
N ILE A 41 -4.90 12.74 -50.76
CA ILE A 41 -3.68 13.21 -50.07
C ILE A 41 -3.61 14.71 -50.32
N ASP A 42 -4.22 15.48 -49.41
CA ASP A 42 -3.86 16.88 -49.29
C ASP A 42 -2.42 16.92 -48.74
N GLN A 43 -1.48 17.22 -49.65
CA GLN A 43 -0.16 17.74 -49.32
C GLN A 43 -0.36 19.09 -48.57
N ALA A 44 -0.78 19.04 -47.34
CA ALA A 44 -0.76 20.21 -46.48
C ALA A 44 0.62 20.35 -45.88
N ALA A 45 1.38 21.16 -46.59
CA ALA A 45 2.41 22.05 -46.09
C ALA A 45 3.51 21.43 -45.20
N SER A 46 4.64 21.17 -45.88
CA SER A 46 5.96 21.35 -45.31
C SER A 46 6.16 22.80 -44.84
N ASP A 47 5.56 23.17 -43.73
CA ASP A 47 6.04 24.30 -42.93
C ASP A 47 6.81 23.71 -41.75
N PRO A 48 8.13 23.95 -41.63
CA PRO A 48 8.84 23.61 -40.43
C PRO A 48 8.26 24.53 -39.33
N ILE A 49 7.48 23.92 -38.41
CA ILE A 49 7.14 24.62 -37.18
C ILE A 49 8.46 24.95 -36.50
N ALA A 50 8.86 26.18 -36.72
CA ALA A 50 9.98 26.82 -36.07
C ALA A 50 9.90 26.50 -34.59
N ALA A 51 11.00 26.05 -34.02
CA ALA A 51 11.18 25.91 -32.58
C ALA A 51 10.65 27.19 -31.93
N GLY A 52 9.44 27.11 -31.39
CA GLY A 52 8.79 28.20 -30.69
C GLY A 52 9.70 28.58 -29.53
N THR A 53 10.38 29.66 -29.70
CA THR A 53 11.06 30.40 -28.65
C THR A 53 10.07 30.63 -27.54
N VAL A 54 10.22 29.93 -26.45
CA VAL A 54 9.51 30.19 -25.21
C VAL A 54 9.97 31.57 -24.75
N PRO A 55 9.07 32.55 -24.52
CA PRO A 55 9.49 33.84 -24.01
C PRO A 55 10.18 33.66 -22.66
N ASP A 56 11.36 34.28 -22.55
CA ASP A 56 12.25 34.28 -21.38
C ASP A 56 11.70 35.18 -20.25
N THR A 57 10.44 34.97 -19.82
CA THR A 57 9.81 35.66 -18.69
C THR A 57 8.96 34.72 -17.84
N ALA A 58 9.50 33.60 -17.41
CA ALA A 58 8.93 32.84 -16.30
C ALA A 58 9.80 33.00 -15.06
N ARG A 59 9.75 34.20 -14.46
CA ARG A 59 10.21 34.42 -13.10
C ARG A 59 9.28 33.62 -12.16
N THR A 60 9.88 32.76 -11.43
CA THR A 60 9.39 31.97 -10.30
C THR A 60 8.21 32.58 -9.55
N VAL A 61 7.05 31.94 -9.64
CA VAL A 61 5.96 32.07 -8.67
C VAL A 61 5.74 30.67 -8.10
N PRO A 62 5.92 30.47 -6.78
CA PRO A 62 5.67 29.15 -6.17
C PRO A 62 4.14 28.93 -6.10
N GLY A 63 3.67 27.80 -6.62
CA GLY A 63 2.38 27.27 -6.22
C GLY A 63 1.26 27.17 -7.25
N ARG A 64 1.54 27.04 -8.54
CA ARG A 64 0.48 26.67 -9.49
C ARG A 64 0.96 25.59 -10.44
N VAL A 65 0.53 24.36 -10.16
CA VAL A 65 0.60 23.25 -11.13
C VAL A 65 -0.30 23.63 -12.30
N PRO A 66 0.15 23.56 -13.57
CA PRO A 66 -0.72 23.75 -14.70
C PRO A 66 -1.80 22.64 -14.66
N THR A 67 -3.04 23.02 -14.43
CA THR A 67 -4.20 22.15 -14.65
C THR A 67 -4.29 21.88 -16.14
N PHE A 68 -4.13 20.60 -16.51
CA PHE A 68 -4.44 20.12 -17.84
C PHE A 68 -5.96 20.27 -18.03
N ASP A 69 -6.36 21.16 -18.94
CA ASP A 69 -7.75 21.32 -19.35
C ASP A 69 -8.05 20.30 -20.46
N PRO A 70 -8.84 19.24 -20.19
CA PRO A 70 -9.17 18.25 -21.20
C PRO A 70 -10.15 18.78 -22.27
N THR A 71 -10.65 20.00 -22.16
CA THR A 71 -11.65 20.54 -23.09
C THR A 71 -11.06 21.31 -24.27
N ALA A 72 -9.75 21.56 -24.31
CA ALA A 72 -9.09 22.29 -25.40
C ALA A 72 -8.75 21.42 -26.63
N ALA A 73 -9.15 20.15 -26.67
CA ALA A 73 -8.84 19.21 -27.76
C ALA A 73 -10.12 18.77 -28.51
N THR A 74 -11.02 19.67 -28.79
CA THR A 74 -12.18 19.42 -29.68
C THR A 74 -11.99 20.13 -31.02
N ALA A 75 -11.18 19.53 -31.90
CA ALA A 75 -11.27 19.77 -33.33
C ALA A 75 -10.83 18.50 -34.06
N ALA A 76 -11.75 17.93 -34.83
CA ALA A 76 -11.63 16.80 -35.76
C ALA A 76 -11.35 15.43 -35.13
N THR A 77 -12.40 14.75 -34.78
CA THR A 77 -12.44 13.37 -34.32
C THR A 77 -12.63 12.43 -35.53
N ASP A 78 -11.54 11.93 -36.08
CA ASP A 78 -11.58 10.62 -36.76
C ASP A 78 -10.66 9.68 -36.00
N SER A 79 -11.24 8.99 -35.01
CA SER A 79 -10.62 7.84 -34.35
C SER A 79 -10.89 6.62 -35.22
N ILE A 80 -9.84 6.00 -35.75
CA ILE A 80 -9.91 4.79 -36.53
C ILE A 80 -9.97 3.60 -35.58
N GLU A 81 -11.09 2.87 -35.61
CA GLU A 81 -11.21 1.56 -34.99
C GLU A 81 -10.71 0.51 -36.01
N CYS A 82 -9.53 -0.05 -35.74
CA CYS A 82 -8.94 -1.07 -36.60
C CYS A 82 -9.62 -2.43 -36.38
N SER A 83 -10.32 -2.96 -37.38
CA SER A 83 -10.72 -4.36 -37.44
C SER A 83 -9.60 -5.19 -38.11
N VAL A 84 -9.50 -6.47 -37.78
CA VAL A 84 -8.34 -7.35 -38.01
C VAL A 84 -8.12 -7.69 -39.50
N ASP A 85 -8.98 -7.23 -40.42
CA ASP A 85 -9.00 -7.62 -41.83
C ASP A 85 -8.47 -6.56 -42.82
N ASP A 86 -7.97 -5.42 -42.34
CA ASP A 86 -7.48 -4.36 -43.20
C ASP A 86 -5.94 -4.35 -43.24
N ASP A 87 -5.38 -4.34 -44.45
CA ASP A 87 -3.95 -4.09 -44.72
C ASP A 87 -3.61 -2.65 -44.35
N ILE A 88 -3.48 -2.39 -43.04
CA ILE A 88 -3.18 -1.06 -42.47
C ILE A 88 -1.69 -0.93 -42.30
N GLU A 89 -1.12 0.10 -42.91
CA GLU A 89 0.25 0.52 -42.74
C GLU A 89 0.30 1.85 -41.94
N VAL A 90 1.08 1.88 -40.86
CA VAL A 90 1.19 3.07 -40.01
C VAL A 90 2.62 3.62 -40.07
N PHE A 91 2.75 4.88 -40.45
CA PHE A 91 4.04 5.57 -40.50
C PHE A 91 4.34 6.22 -39.13
N VAL A 92 5.47 5.83 -38.54
CA VAL A 92 5.91 6.30 -37.24
C VAL A 92 7.25 7.02 -37.39
N GLU A 93 7.30 8.28 -37.01
CA GLU A 93 8.53 9.04 -36.86
C GLU A 93 9.19 8.69 -35.52
N LEU A 94 10.37 8.11 -35.56
CA LEU A 94 11.15 7.75 -34.37
C LEU A 94 11.89 8.97 -33.82
N ARG A 95 12.45 8.83 -32.62
CA ARG A 95 13.15 9.95 -31.93
C ARG A 95 14.40 10.45 -32.65
N ASP A 96 15.02 9.63 -33.50
CA ASP A 96 16.16 10.00 -34.34
C ASP A 96 15.76 10.77 -35.62
N GLY A 97 14.47 10.99 -35.81
CA GLY A 97 13.91 11.65 -36.99
C GLY A 97 13.65 10.72 -38.16
N SER A 98 13.96 9.44 -38.06
CA SER A 98 13.65 8.46 -39.11
C SER A 98 12.14 8.13 -39.11
N THR A 99 11.55 8.03 -40.29
CA THR A 99 10.16 7.56 -40.46
C THR A 99 10.17 6.10 -40.90
N VAL A 100 9.48 5.26 -40.15
CA VAL A 100 9.37 3.82 -40.40
C VAL A 100 7.93 3.43 -40.65
N SER A 101 7.73 2.48 -41.59
CA SER A 101 6.45 1.84 -41.80
C SER A 101 6.29 0.66 -40.85
N VAL A 102 5.13 0.57 -40.22
CA VAL A 102 4.79 -0.44 -39.24
C VAL A 102 3.51 -1.15 -39.67
N GLU A 103 3.61 -2.46 -39.81
CA GLU A 103 2.53 -3.35 -40.15
C GLU A 103 2.01 -4.12 -38.94
N PRO A 104 0.79 -4.71 -38.99
CA PRO A 104 0.29 -5.58 -37.94
C PRO A 104 1.22 -6.78 -37.71
N HIS A 105 1.42 -7.10 -36.43
CA HIS A 105 2.26 -8.22 -35.98
C HIS A 105 1.40 -9.31 -35.34
N ALA A 106 1.66 -10.57 -35.73
CA ALA A 106 0.98 -11.74 -35.15
C ALA A 106 1.81 -12.30 -33.98
N TRP A 107 1.21 -12.34 -32.80
CA TRP A 107 1.77 -13.06 -31.63
C TRP A 107 1.17 -14.44 -31.54
N GLU A 108 2.02 -15.46 -31.45
CA GLU A 108 1.61 -16.82 -31.23
C GLU A 108 1.61 -17.17 -29.75
N ILE A 109 0.52 -17.78 -29.29
CA ILE A 109 0.41 -18.34 -27.94
C ILE A 109 0.78 -19.80 -28.04
N THR A 110 1.88 -20.20 -27.42
CA THR A 110 2.37 -21.57 -27.44
C THR A 110 2.15 -22.25 -26.09
N HIS A 111 1.78 -23.52 -26.13
CA HIS A 111 1.68 -24.39 -24.96
C HIS A 111 2.81 -25.45 -25.03
N PRO A 112 3.62 -25.60 -23.94
CA PRO A 112 4.65 -26.62 -23.90
C PRO A 112 4.00 -28.02 -23.76
N THR A 113 4.38 -28.95 -24.65
CA THR A 113 3.96 -30.36 -24.61
C THR A 113 5.19 -31.27 -24.61
N VAL A 114 5.07 -32.43 -23.99
CA VAL A 114 6.12 -33.45 -24.02
C VAL A 114 5.68 -34.58 -24.92
N GLU A 115 6.36 -34.73 -26.06
CA GLU A 115 6.12 -35.80 -27.01
C GLU A 115 7.39 -36.62 -27.22
N GLY A 116 7.30 -37.92 -26.93
CA GLY A 116 8.45 -38.81 -27.05
C GLY A 116 9.63 -38.46 -26.15
N GLY A 117 9.37 -37.81 -25.00
CA GLY A 117 10.41 -37.36 -24.08
C GLY A 117 11.09 -36.03 -24.45
N VAL A 118 10.64 -35.38 -25.53
CA VAL A 118 11.16 -34.10 -26.01
C VAL A 118 10.13 -33.00 -25.74
N LEU A 119 10.58 -31.88 -25.14
CA LEU A 119 9.74 -30.70 -24.97
C LEU A 119 9.48 -30.04 -26.35
N ARG A 120 8.23 -29.92 -26.70
CA ARG A 120 7.77 -29.21 -27.92
C ARG A 120 6.83 -28.06 -27.51
N HIS A 121 6.76 -27.04 -28.37
CA HIS A 121 5.83 -25.94 -28.22
C HIS A 121 4.79 -26.03 -29.33
N SER A 122 3.54 -26.30 -29.00
CA SER A 122 2.42 -26.28 -29.94
C SER A 122 1.73 -24.92 -29.90
N VAL A 123 1.48 -24.33 -31.07
CA VAL A 123 0.72 -23.08 -31.18
C VAL A 123 -0.75 -23.38 -30.88
N VAL A 124 -1.30 -22.78 -29.83
CA VAL A 124 -2.70 -22.96 -29.39
C VAL A 124 -3.59 -21.78 -29.77
N GLY A 125 -3.00 -20.68 -30.23
CA GLY A 125 -3.72 -19.50 -30.68
C GLY A 125 -2.77 -18.44 -31.25
N SER A 126 -3.33 -17.52 -32.03
CA SER A 126 -2.61 -16.34 -32.52
C SER A 126 -3.43 -15.07 -32.24
N PHE A 127 -2.74 -13.96 -32.12
CA PHE A 127 -3.34 -12.64 -31.92
C PHE A 127 -2.59 -11.64 -32.78
N THR A 128 -3.29 -10.99 -33.70
CA THR A 128 -2.71 -10.00 -34.63
C THR A 128 -3.13 -8.60 -34.23
N GLN A 129 -2.18 -7.70 -34.08
CA GLN A 129 -2.40 -6.28 -33.73
C GLN A 129 -1.19 -5.46 -34.19
N MET A 130 -1.36 -4.12 -34.27
CA MET A 130 -0.23 -3.20 -34.45
C MET A 130 0.78 -3.38 -33.30
N PRO A 131 2.10 -3.51 -33.60
CA PRO A 131 3.13 -3.80 -32.61
C PRO A 131 3.55 -2.56 -31.80
N PHE A 132 2.61 -1.71 -31.46
CA PHE A 132 2.84 -0.53 -30.60
C PHE A 132 1.66 -0.30 -29.66
N LYS A 133 1.87 0.54 -28.67
CA LYS A 133 0.84 1.04 -27.76
C LYS A 133 0.99 2.55 -27.60
N LEU A 134 -0.09 3.21 -27.18
CA LEU A 134 -0.02 4.62 -26.80
C LEU A 134 0.98 4.83 -25.66
N ALA A 135 1.79 5.87 -25.75
CA ALA A 135 2.91 6.15 -24.84
C ALA A 135 2.87 7.57 -24.27
N TRP A 136 1.68 8.11 -24.04
CA TRP A 136 1.51 9.38 -23.32
C TRP A 136 2.01 9.31 -21.89
N ALA A 137 1.89 8.13 -21.27
CA ALA A 137 2.49 7.77 -20.01
C ALA A 137 3.00 6.33 -20.06
N ILE A 138 4.15 6.08 -19.44
CA ILE A 138 4.76 4.76 -19.36
C ILE A 138 5.12 4.44 -17.91
N THR A 139 5.12 3.17 -17.57
CA THR A 139 5.57 2.76 -16.24
C THR A 139 7.07 2.94 -16.10
N ILE A 140 7.54 3.15 -14.87
CA ILE A 140 8.97 3.27 -14.56
C ILE A 140 9.76 2.07 -15.09
N HIS A 141 9.22 0.84 -14.96
CA HIS A 141 9.87 -0.35 -15.51
C HIS A 141 10.04 -0.30 -17.04
N LYS A 142 9.04 0.24 -17.75
CA LYS A 142 9.13 0.37 -19.22
C LYS A 142 10.03 1.51 -19.67
N SER A 143 10.36 2.44 -18.80
CA SER A 143 11.35 3.50 -19.07
C SER A 143 12.80 3.05 -18.83
N GLN A 144 13.00 1.86 -18.28
CA GLN A 144 14.34 1.32 -18.02
C GLN A 144 15.13 1.19 -19.33
N GLY A 145 16.38 1.63 -19.31
CA GLY A 145 17.25 1.69 -20.50
C GLY A 145 17.06 2.94 -21.36
N GLN A 146 15.99 3.71 -21.17
CA GLN A 146 15.76 4.95 -21.93
C GLN A 146 16.45 6.14 -21.26
N THR A 147 16.81 7.13 -22.07
CA THR A 147 17.31 8.43 -21.62
C THR A 147 16.34 9.51 -22.13
N LEU A 148 15.81 10.32 -21.21
CA LEU A 148 14.82 11.33 -21.49
C LEU A 148 15.39 12.74 -21.23
N ASP A 149 15.12 13.67 -22.11
CA ASP A 149 15.49 15.08 -21.91
C ASP A 149 14.54 15.75 -20.90
N ARG A 150 13.25 15.35 -20.94
CA ARG A 150 12.23 15.82 -20.01
C ARG A 150 11.34 14.67 -19.58
N ALA A 151 11.00 14.61 -18.29
CA ALA A 151 10.07 13.63 -17.73
C ALA A 151 9.28 14.22 -16.56
N VAL A 152 7.99 13.89 -16.52
CA VAL A 152 7.16 14.10 -15.34
C VAL A 152 7.04 12.76 -14.63
N ILE A 153 7.51 12.67 -13.40
CA ILE A 153 7.42 11.46 -12.60
C ILE A 153 6.24 11.60 -11.64
N ASP A 154 5.26 10.74 -11.82
CA ASP A 154 4.12 10.66 -10.92
C ASP A 154 4.36 9.58 -9.85
N LEU A 155 4.50 10.03 -8.62
CA LEU A 155 4.67 9.20 -7.43
C LEU A 155 3.39 9.10 -6.58
N SER A 156 2.22 9.52 -7.09
CA SER A 156 0.96 9.53 -6.33
C SER A 156 0.60 8.14 -5.81
N GLY A 157 0.85 7.08 -6.57
CA GLY A 157 0.67 5.69 -6.17
C GLY A 157 1.80 5.12 -5.31
N GLY A 158 2.86 5.90 -5.02
CA GLY A 158 4.06 5.43 -4.36
C GLY A 158 4.95 4.56 -5.25
N THR A 159 5.98 3.96 -4.65
CA THR A 159 6.83 2.93 -5.28
C THR A 159 6.50 1.56 -4.69
N PHE A 160 6.60 0.49 -5.46
CA PHE A 160 6.34 -0.88 -4.99
C PHE A 160 7.55 -1.81 -5.12
N ALA A 161 8.57 -1.44 -5.89
CA ALA A 161 9.76 -2.26 -6.09
C ALA A 161 11.03 -1.56 -5.58
N ALA A 162 11.99 -2.35 -5.10
CA ALA A 162 13.30 -1.86 -4.70
C ALA A 162 14.02 -1.20 -5.88
N GLY A 163 14.67 -0.06 -5.64
CA GLY A 163 15.37 0.72 -6.67
C GLY A 163 14.47 1.46 -7.68
N GLN A 164 13.15 1.30 -7.61
CA GLN A 164 12.23 1.88 -8.59
C GLN A 164 12.34 3.42 -8.66
N LEU A 165 12.46 4.09 -7.51
CA LEU A 165 12.67 5.53 -7.46
C LEU A 165 13.98 5.95 -8.16
N TYR A 166 15.06 5.21 -7.90
CA TYR A 166 16.35 5.47 -8.57
C TYR A 166 16.21 5.33 -10.09
N VAL A 167 15.57 4.26 -10.56
CA VAL A 167 15.33 4.06 -12.00
C VAL A 167 14.56 5.23 -12.59
N ALA A 168 13.51 5.72 -11.92
CA ALA A 168 12.72 6.85 -12.40
C ALA A 168 13.56 8.13 -12.50
N LEU A 169 14.26 8.49 -11.43
CA LEU A 169 15.07 9.73 -11.38
C LEU A 169 16.22 9.70 -12.38
N SER A 170 16.88 8.53 -12.55
CA SER A 170 17.99 8.37 -13.47
C SER A 170 17.61 8.36 -14.95
N ARG A 171 16.31 8.47 -15.28
CA ARG A 171 15.88 8.56 -16.70
C ARG A 171 16.18 9.92 -17.32
N CYS A 172 16.17 11.00 -16.54
CA CYS A 172 16.48 12.33 -17.05
C CYS A 172 17.99 12.61 -17.08
N ARG A 173 18.41 13.34 -18.12
CA ARG A 173 19.81 13.80 -18.29
C ARG A 173 20.18 14.90 -17.31
N SER A 174 19.22 15.73 -16.92
CA SER A 174 19.44 16.88 -16.05
C SER A 174 18.26 17.08 -15.09
N LEU A 175 18.52 17.79 -14.00
CA LEU A 175 17.47 18.17 -13.06
C LEU A 175 16.45 19.15 -13.65
N ASP A 176 16.87 19.99 -14.60
CA ASP A 176 15.99 20.97 -15.26
C ASP A 176 14.90 20.29 -16.12
N GLY A 177 15.17 19.07 -16.60
CA GLY A 177 14.20 18.28 -17.34
C GLY A 177 13.27 17.45 -16.47
N LEU A 178 13.47 17.41 -15.14
CA LEU A 178 12.76 16.55 -14.22
C LEU A 178 11.67 17.31 -13.46
N VAL A 179 10.44 16.83 -13.56
CA VAL A 179 9.30 17.33 -12.78
C VAL A 179 8.74 16.20 -11.92
N LEU A 180 8.50 16.47 -10.65
CA LEU A 180 7.83 15.55 -9.73
C LEU A 180 6.42 16.07 -9.45
N THR A 181 5.42 15.18 -9.50
CA THR A 181 4.03 15.56 -9.16
C THR A 181 3.85 15.84 -7.67
N ARG A 182 4.73 15.32 -6.83
CA ARG A 182 4.81 15.58 -5.39
C ARG A 182 6.25 15.41 -4.88
N PRO A 183 6.57 15.89 -3.68
CA PRO A 183 7.85 15.62 -3.02
C PRO A 183 8.10 14.12 -2.84
N ILE A 184 9.37 13.73 -2.82
CA ILE A 184 9.82 12.39 -2.47
C ILE A 184 9.75 12.24 -0.95
N TYR A 185 9.15 11.15 -0.50
CA TYR A 185 9.09 10.78 0.92
C TYR A 185 9.95 9.55 1.20
N PRO A 186 10.39 9.33 2.45
CA PRO A 186 11.16 8.13 2.83
C PRO A 186 10.52 6.82 2.38
N ARG A 187 9.19 6.73 2.44
CA ARG A 187 8.42 5.56 1.96
C ARG A 187 8.58 5.23 0.48
N ASP A 188 9.05 6.17 -0.33
CA ASP A 188 9.29 5.97 -1.76
C ASP A 188 10.67 5.32 -2.01
N VAL A 189 11.56 5.34 -1.01
CA VAL A 189 12.87 4.72 -1.06
C VAL A 189 12.77 3.27 -0.60
N LYS A 190 12.69 2.35 -1.57
CA LYS A 190 12.68 0.91 -1.29
C LYS A 190 14.04 0.30 -1.62
N ILE A 191 14.58 -0.44 -0.67
CA ILE A 191 15.89 -1.07 -0.76
C ILE A 191 15.69 -2.59 -0.69
N ASP A 192 16.41 -3.34 -1.50
CA ASP A 192 16.46 -4.80 -1.38
C ASP A 192 17.36 -5.16 -0.18
N HIS A 193 16.74 -5.76 0.85
CA HIS A 193 17.45 -6.14 2.07
C HIS A 193 18.59 -7.13 1.81
N ARG A 194 18.47 -8.00 0.81
CA ARG A 194 19.52 -8.96 0.45
C ARG A 194 20.78 -8.26 -0.06
N ILE A 195 20.60 -7.20 -0.89
CA ILE A 195 21.74 -6.40 -1.39
C ILE A 195 22.36 -5.62 -0.24
N ARG A 196 21.53 -5.07 0.62
CA ARG A 196 21.99 -4.31 1.78
C ARG A 196 22.75 -5.20 2.77
N SER A 197 22.23 -6.39 3.08
CA SER A 197 22.90 -7.39 3.90
C SER A 197 24.25 -7.79 3.30
N PHE A 198 24.30 -8.03 1.98
CA PHE A 198 25.55 -8.31 1.28
C PHE A 198 26.58 -7.17 1.40
N LEU A 199 26.15 -5.91 1.30
CA LEU A 199 27.02 -4.75 1.45
C LEU A 199 27.45 -4.54 2.91
N ALA A 200 26.57 -4.81 3.88
CA ALA A 200 26.84 -4.66 5.30
C ALA A 200 27.86 -5.71 5.80
N ASP A 201 27.85 -6.91 5.22
CA ASP A 201 28.80 -7.99 5.52
C ASP A 201 30.27 -7.58 5.37
N THR A 202 30.52 -6.50 4.65
CA THR A 202 31.87 -5.94 4.43
C THR A 202 32.23 -4.79 5.38
N THR A 203 31.27 -4.21 6.12
CA THR A 203 31.47 -2.98 6.88
C THR A 203 31.07 -3.03 8.36
N GLY A 204 30.34 -4.07 8.79
CA GLY A 204 29.87 -4.19 10.17
C GLY A 204 30.91 -4.70 11.16
N LEU A 205 30.71 -4.37 12.45
CA LEU A 205 31.47 -4.95 13.55
C LEU A 205 30.95 -6.36 13.83
N PRO A 206 31.84 -7.37 14.01
CA PRO A 206 31.42 -8.72 14.39
C PRO A 206 30.69 -8.73 15.72
N THR A 207 29.60 -9.47 15.82
CA THR A 207 28.91 -9.73 17.08
C THR A 207 28.53 -11.21 17.19
N GLY A 208 28.64 -11.75 18.41
CA GLY A 208 28.11 -13.08 18.75
C GLY A 208 26.66 -13.04 19.25
N ARG A 209 26.09 -11.85 19.52
CA ARG A 209 24.74 -11.71 20.04
C ARG A 209 23.71 -11.75 18.93
N ARG A 210 22.61 -12.44 19.19
CA ARG A 210 21.51 -12.63 18.22
C ARG A 210 20.19 -12.11 18.76
N ALA A 211 19.42 -11.47 17.87
CA ALA A 211 18.03 -11.10 18.12
C ALA A 211 17.16 -11.83 17.08
N TYR A 212 16.31 -12.74 17.53
CA TYR A 212 15.44 -13.56 16.70
C TYR A 212 14.09 -12.86 16.55
N CYS A 213 13.71 -12.60 15.33
CA CYS A 213 12.56 -11.77 14.99
C CYS A 213 11.30 -12.61 14.78
N GLY A 214 10.17 -12.15 15.29
CA GLY A 214 8.85 -12.73 15.03
C GLY A 214 7.80 -11.64 14.81
N ALA A 215 6.83 -11.88 13.94
CA ALA A 215 5.74 -10.96 13.68
C ALA A 215 4.43 -11.66 13.39
N LEU A 216 3.32 -10.98 13.69
CA LEU A 216 2.02 -11.20 13.09
C LEU A 216 1.66 -9.98 12.25
N THR A 217 0.92 -10.22 11.18
CA THR A 217 0.54 -9.19 10.23
C THR A 217 -0.95 -9.26 9.91
N CYS A 218 -1.53 -8.14 9.45
CA CYS A 218 -2.88 -8.08 8.90
C CYS A 218 -2.87 -7.45 7.50
N GLY A 219 -3.89 -7.79 6.70
CA GLY A 219 -4.04 -7.31 5.32
C GLY A 219 -3.56 -8.30 4.28
N HIS A 220 -3.87 -8.01 3.01
CA HIS A 220 -3.57 -8.85 1.85
C HIS A 220 -3.01 -8.00 0.71
N GLY A 221 -2.19 -8.60 -0.12
CA GLY A 221 -1.64 -7.97 -1.33
C GLY A 221 -0.48 -7.00 -1.08
N ASP A 222 0.22 -6.67 -2.14
CA ASP A 222 1.38 -5.79 -2.12
C ASP A 222 1.03 -4.38 -1.64
N GLY A 223 1.69 -3.93 -0.58
CA GLY A 223 1.53 -2.59 0.00
C GLY A 223 0.39 -2.43 1.02
N PHE A 224 -0.40 -3.48 1.28
CA PHE A 224 -1.50 -3.43 2.25
C PHE A 224 -1.24 -4.22 3.53
N ILE A 225 -0.15 -4.95 3.62
CA ILE A 225 0.23 -5.71 4.82
C ILE A 225 0.77 -4.74 5.88
N ARG A 226 0.34 -4.94 7.15
CA ARG A 226 0.79 -4.13 8.29
C ARG A 226 1.17 -5.05 9.46
N PRO A 227 2.18 -4.68 10.26
CA PRO A 227 2.50 -5.38 11.48
C PRO A 227 1.35 -5.23 12.49
N LEU A 228 1.02 -6.32 13.17
CA LEU A 228 -0.03 -6.41 14.18
C LEU A 228 0.54 -6.78 15.55
N GLU A 229 1.58 -7.59 15.58
CA GLU A 229 2.37 -7.92 16.76
C GLU A 229 3.82 -8.12 16.32
N ILE A 230 4.76 -7.60 17.11
CA ILE A 230 6.19 -7.85 16.92
C ILE A 230 6.79 -8.50 18.16
N ALA A 231 7.81 -9.31 17.96
CA ALA A 231 8.58 -9.91 19.05
C ALA A 231 10.05 -10.06 18.68
N PHE A 232 10.89 -9.94 19.67
CA PHE A 232 12.30 -10.29 19.62
C PHE A 232 12.62 -11.19 20.81
N THR A 233 13.28 -12.31 20.52
CA THR A 233 13.89 -13.16 21.55
C THR A 233 15.40 -13.14 21.38
N PHE A 234 16.12 -13.47 22.43
CA PHE A 234 17.57 -13.38 22.53
C PHE A 234 18.09 -14.70 23.07
N ASP A 235 19.39 -14.96 22.90
CA ASP A 235 20.05 -16.10 23.56
C ASP A 235 20.06 -15.91 25.08
N GLU A 236 20.19 -14.66 25.54
CA GLU A 236 20.13 -14.28 26.96
C GLU A 236 19.25 -13.07 27.18
N GLY A 237 18.51 -13.08 28.29
CA GLY A 237 17.66 -11.96 28.70
C GLY A 237 16.18 -12.12 28.32
N ALA A 238 15.36 -11.17 28.78
CA ALA A 238 13.92 -11.20 28.56
C ALA A 238 13.55 -10.83 27.11
N PRO A 239 12.54 -11.47 26.53
CA PRO A 239 12.04 -11.09 25.21
C PRO A 239 11.42 -9.70 25.23
N LEU A 240 11.40 -9.04 24.07
CA LEU A 240 10.59 -7.85 23.82
C LEU A 240 9.42 -8.26 22.94
N THR A 241 8.20 -7.90 23.33
CA THR A 241 6.98 -8.17 22.53
C THR A 241 5.98 -7.06 22.72
N SER A 242 5.26 -6.71 21.67
CA SER A 242 4.16 -5.74 21.72
C SER A 242 3.16 -5.95 20.61
N LEU A 243 1.88 -5.75 20.93
CA LEU A 243 0.86 -5.44 19.93
C LEU A 243 1.22 -4.12 19.25
N ILE A 244 0.89 -4.03 17.96
CA ILE A 244 1.11 -2.84 17.13
C ILE A 244 -0.23 -2.40 16.55
N ASN A 245 -0.53 -1.12 16.69
CA ASN A 245 -1.68 -0.51 16.05
C ASN A 245 -1.40 -0.35 14.53
N PRO A 246 -2.06 -1.13 13.65
CA PRO A 246 -1.81 -1.06 12.21
C PRO A 246 -2.45 0.18 11.56
N THR A 247 -3.16 1.02 12.33
CA THR A 247 -3.94 2.18 11.86
C THR A 247 -4.95 1.84 10.77
N ARG A 248 -5.45 0.59 10.77
CA ARG A 248 -6.45 0.07 9.83
C ARG A 248 -7.27 -1.04 10.47
N ASP A 249 -8.32 -1.45 9.79
CA ASP A 249 -9.08 -2.64 10.16
C ASP A 249 -8.21 -3.90 10.04
N ILE A 250 -8.31 -4.78 11.03
CA ILE A 250 -7.54 -6.02 11.10
C ILE A 250 -8.24 -7.21 10.44
N GLY A 251 -9.55 -7.06 10.13
CA GLY A 251 -10.31 -8.10 9.44
C GLY A 251 -10.21 -9.47 10.11
N ASP A 252 -9.99 -10.51 9.31
CA ASP A 252 -9.90 -11.90 9.78
C ASP A 252 -8.72 -12.17 10.74
N ALA A 253 -7.75 -11.25 10.82
CA ALA A 253 -6.62 -11.39 11.75
C ALA A 253 -7.07 -11.36 13.22
N ALA A 254 -8.21 -10.72 13.53
CA ALA A 254 -8.79 -10.74 14.86
C ALA A 254 -9.10 -12.18 15.33
N ALA A 255 -9.82 -12.93 14.52
CA ALA A 255 -10.17 -14.31 14.81
C ALA A 255 -8.99 -15.27 14.64
N THR A 256 -8.14 -15.04 13.61
CA THR A 256 -6.98 -15.90 13.32
C THR A 256 -5.96 -15.91 14.44
N TYR A 257 -5.74 -14.77 15.08
CA TYR A 257 -4.69 -14.59 16.10
C TYR A 257 -5.24 -14.36 17.51
N ASP A 258 -6.55 -14.35 17.68
CA ASP A 258 -7.23 -14.03 18.96
C ASP A 258 -6.76 -12.66 19.51
N ILE A 259 -6.88 -11.62 18.67
CA ILE A 259 -6.52 -10.24 19.01
C ILE A 259 -7.77 -9.37 18.99
N HIS A 260 -8.08 -8.73 20.12
CA HIS A 260 -9.20 -7.82 20.20
C HIS A 260 -8.85 -6.45 19.60
N ALA A 261 -9.70 -5.96 18.69
CA ALA A 261 -9.50 -4.65 18.07
C ALA A 261 -9.49 -3.51 19.10
N ALA A 262 -10.22 -3.68 20.21
CA ALA A 262 -10.21 -2.72 21.32
C ALA A 262 -8.81 -2.51 21.91
N ASP A 263 -8.00 -3.57 22.04
CA ASP A 263 -6.65 -3.46 22.59
C ASP A 263 -5.72 -2.64 21.69
N LEU A 264 -5.98 -2.70 20.38
CA LEU A 264 -5.20 -1.96 19.40
C LEU A 264 -5.46 -0.45 19.43
N GLN A 265 -6.53 0.02 20.10
CA GLN A 265 -6.78 1.45 20.26
C GLN A 265 -5.69 2.12 21.09
N VAL A 266 -5.14 1.41 22.09
CA VAL A 266 -4.07 1.88 23.00
C VAL A 266 -2.70 1.27 22.67
N ALA A 267 -2.64 0.32 21.73
CA ALA A 267 -1.38 -0.21 21.24
C ALA A 267 -0.57 0.88 20.52
N PRO A 268 0.76 0.91 20.67
CA PRO A 268 1.62 1.81 19.93
C PRO A 268 1.61 1.49 18.43
N ARG A 269 1.84 2.47 17.56
CA ARG A 269 2.26 2.19 16.18
C ARG A 269 3.71 1.70 16.19
N LEU A 270 4.15 1.08 15.11
CA LEU A 270 5.53 0.62 14.99
C LEU A 270 6.55 1.77 15.21
N ALA A 271 6.24 2.97 14.73
CA ALA A 271 7.06 4.16 14.95
C ALA A 271 7.12 4.61 16.41
N ASP A 272 6.02 4.46 17.15
CA ASP A 272 5.95 4.90 18.56
C ASP A 272 6.77 3.98 19.47
N ILE A 273 6.84 2.68 19.16
CA ILE A 273 7.61 1.69 19.92
C ILE A 273 9.08 1.63 19.49
N TRP A 274 9.40 2.15 18.30
CA TRP A 274 10.70 1.93 17.67
C TRP A 274 11.90 2.30 18.54
N PRO A 275 11.90 3.39 19.33
CA PRO A 275 13.00 3.71 20.24
C PRO A 275 13.32 2.60 21.24
N ALA A 276 12.30 1.96 21.81
CA ALA A 276 12.49 0.83 22.73
C ALA A 276 13.01 -0.43 22.01
N VAL A 277 12.58 -0.64 20.76
CA VAL A 277 13.10 -1.73 19.92
C VAL A 277 14.56 -1.50 19.60
N GLU A 278 14.94 -0.31 19.13
CA GLU A 278 16.31 0.04 18.76
C GLU A 278 17.30 -0.19 19.90
N GLU A 279 16.96 0.29 21.10
CA GLU A 279 17.83 0.09 22.27
C GLU A 279 17.99 -1.40 22.55
N ARG A 280 16.89 -2.16 22.51
CA ARG A 280 16.91 -3.59 22.88
C ARG A 280 17.66 -4.48 21.90
N ILE A 281 17.58 -4.19 20.59
CA ILE A 281 18.29 -4.95 19.55
C ILE A 281 19.70 -4.40 19.25
N SER A 282 20.07 -3.27 19.83
CA SER A 282 21.39 -2.67 19.66
C SER A 282 22.50 -3.67 20.01
N GLY A 283 23.50 -3.77 19.17
CA GLY A 283 24.61 -4.70 19.33
C GLY A 283 24.29 -6.17 19.05
N HIS A 284 23.09 -6.47 18.51
CA HIS A 284 22.69 -7.82 18.11
C HIS A 284 22.63 -7.96 16.58
N ALA A 285 22.99 -9.14 16.08
CA ALA A 285 22.72 -9.53 14.70
C ALA A 285 21.26 -9.99 14.58
N LEU A 286 20.52 -9.46 13.62
CA LEU A 286 19.12 -9.84 13.40
C LEU A 286 19.05 -11.21 12.69
N VAL A 287 18.24 -12.11 13.24
CA VAL A 287 17.91 -13.41 12.64
C VAL A 287 16.44 -13.41 12.26
N ALA A 288 16.14 -13.71 11.00
CA ALA A 288 14.79 -13.72 10.46
C ALA A 288 14.43 -15.08 9.85
N PRO A 289 13.13 -15.42 9.73
CA PRO A 289 12.71 -16.61 9.00
C PRO A 289 13.08 -16.52 7.52
N ALA A 290 13.51 -17.62 6.93
CA ALA A 290 13.71 -17.71 5.49
C ALA A 290 12.36 -17.64 4.78
N HIS A 291 12.31 -16.95 3.64
CA HIS A 291 11.10 -16.73 2.84
C HIS A 291 9.99 -15.89 3.52
N ASP A 292 10.32 -15.14 4.57
CA ASP A 292 9.41 -14.19 5.20
C ASP A 292 9.81 -12.75 4.84
N ASP A 293 8.85 -11.99 4.37
CA ASP A 293 9.01 -10.57 4.05
C ASP A 293 8.89 -9.64 5.28
N MET A 294 8.96 -10.18 6.48
CA MET A 294 8.71 -9.48 7.74
C MET A 294 9.53 -8.20 7.89
N LEU A 295 10.84 -8.27 7.68
CA LEU A 295 11.70 -7.09 7.80
C LEU A 295 11.38 -6.03 6.73
N ARG A 296 10.96 -6.47 5.53
CA ARG A 296 10.48 -5.56 4.48
C ARG A 296 9.18 -4.87 4.90
N ILE A 297 8.24 -5.61 5.49
CA ILE A 297 6.97 -5.06 6.00
C ILE A 297 7.25 -4.03 7.11
N TRP A 298 8.17 -4.29 8.01
CA TRP A 298 8.56 -3.34 9.06
C TRP A 298 9.26 -2.11 8.49
N ASP A 299 10.18 -2.28 7.55
CA ASP A 299 10.86 -1.17 6.86
C ASP A 299 9.85 -0.29 6.11
N ASP A 300 8.91 -0.89 5.37
CA ASP A 300 7.83 -0.16 4.68
C ASP A 300 6.94 0.62 5.68
N GLU A 301 6.59 0.02 6.83
CA GLU A 301 5.77 0.67 7.85
C GLU A 301 6.51 1.81 8.57
N LEU A 302 7.78 1.62 8.92
CA LEU A 302 8.61 2.66 9.51
C LEU A 302 8.78 3.84 8.54
N LYS A 303 9.12 3.59 7.29
CA LYS A 303 9.26 4.62 6.26
C LYS A 303 7.95 5.37 5.99
N ARG A 304 6.81 4.68 6.08
CA ARG A 304 5.49 5.33 5.96
C ARG A 304 5.28 6.39 7.04
N THR A 305 5.88 6.22 8.21
CA THR A 305 5.81 7.14 9.35
C THR A 305 7.01 8.07 9.46
N GLY A 306 7.94 8.02 8.48
CA GLY A 306 9.09 8.93 8.39
C GLY A 306 10.38 8.41 9.03
N ILE A 307 10.39 7.17 9.53
CA ILE A 307 11.57 6.54 10.13
C ILE A 307 12.29 5.71 9.07
N VAL A 308 13.61 5.86 8.99
CA VAL A 308 14.50 5.02 8.18
C VAL A 308 15.44 4.27 9.12
N ALA A 309 15.20 2.98 9.29
CA ALA A 309 16.00 2.11 10.15
C ALA A 309 16.77 1.07 9.33
N PRO A 310 18.01 0.74 9.71
CA PRO A 310 18.83 -0.25 9.01
C PRO A 310 18.43 -1.68 9.38
N LEU A 311 17.25 -2.12 8.93
CA LEU A 311 16.73 -3.47 9.19
C LEU A 311 17.32 -4.47 8.21
N GLU A 312 18.23 -5.32 8.66
CA GLU A 312 18.86 -6.35 7.87
C GLU A 312 18.94 -7.65 8.64
N SER A 313 18.55 -8.76 8.02
CA SER A 313 18.81 -10.08 8.58
C SER A 313 20.21 -10.55 8.21
N VAL A 314 21.00 -10.85 9.20
CA VAL A 314 22.35 -11.41 9.02
C VAL A 314 22.28 -12.92 8.78
N LEU A 315 21.25 -13.55 9.32
CA LEU A 315 21.02 -14.99 9.21
C LEU A 315 19.54 -15.25 8.96
N THR A 316 19.23 -16.10 8.00
CA THR A 316 17.87 -16.59 7.75
C THR A 316 17.78 -18.08 8.02
N VAL A 317 16.72 -18.50 8.72
CA VAL A 317 16.52 -19.90 9.13
C VAL A 317 15.15 -20.39 8.66
N GLN A 318 15.09 -21.62 8.16
CA GLN A 318 13.84 -22.27 7.78
C GLN A 318 13.02 -22.63 9.03
N VAL A 319 11.82 -22.09 9.14
CA VAL A 319 10.90 -22.37 10.27
C VAL A 319 9.48 -22.48 9.76
N PRO A 320 8.68 -23.46 10.22
CA PRO A 320 7.24 -23.48 9.95
C PRO A 320 6.55 -22.26 10.57
N GLN A 321 5.79 -21.52 9.78
CA GLN A 321 5.16 -20.25 10.18
C GLN A 321 3.84 -20.40 10.98
N SER A 322 3.51 -21.58 11.48
CA SER A 322 2.26 -21.82 12.20
C SER A 322 2.40 -21.52 13.70
N ALA A 323 2.18 -20.27 14.09
CA ALA A 323 2.05 -19.94 15.51
C ALA A 323 1.12 -18.75 15.72
N ALA A 324 0.36 -18.77 16.82
CA ALA A 324 -0.67 -17.79 17.16
C ALA A 324 -0.13 -16.47 17.74
N SER A 325 1.17 -16.36 18.05
CA SER A 325 1.79 -15.13 18.55
C SER A 325 3.16 -14.87 17.91
N ALA A 326 3.53 -13.59 17.83
CA ALA A 326 4.85 -13.19 17.36
C ALA A 326 5.97 -13.73 18.27
N LEU A 327 5.75 -13.76 19.58
CA LEU A 327 6.70 -14.32 20.54
C LEU A 327 6.99 -15.79 20.25
N THR A 328 5.97 -16.61 20.10
CA THR A 328 6.14 -18.03 19.78
C THR A 328 6.85 -18.26 18.45
N ARG A 329 6.63 -17.38 17.46
CA ARG A 329 7.38 -17.40 16.18
C ARG A 329 8.87 -17.13 16.38
N ALA A 330 9.20 -16.10 17.17
CA ALA A 330 10.58 -15.74 17.49
C ALA A 330 11.30 -16.85 18.30
N GLU A 331 10.61 -17.48 19.26
CA GLU A 331 11.13 -18.60 20.03
C GLU A 331 11.42 -19.82 19.15
N LYS A 332 10.48 -20.21 18.29
CA LYS A 332 10.70 -21.29 17.33
C LYS A 332 11.85 -21.02 16.37
N LEU A 333 12.01 -19.75 15.96
CA LEU A 333 13.14 -19.35 15.11
C LEU A 333 14.47 -19.51 15.85
N ARG A 334 14.55 -19.11 17.12
CA ARG A 334 15.72 -19.29 17.98
C ARG A 334 16.06 -20.78 18.12
N ASP A 335 15.06 -21.58 18.48
CA ASP A 335 15.25 -23.01 18.72
C ASP A 335 15.68 -23.74 17.43
N ALA A 336 15.12 -23.35 16.28
CA ALA A 336 15.53 -23.88 14.97
C ALA A 336 16.96 -23.45 14.58
N ALA A 337 17.34 -22.20 14.88
CA ALA A 337 18.69 -21.72 14.65
C ALA A 337 19.72 -22.48 15.49
N HIS A 338 19.38 -22.77 16.73
CA HIS A 338 20.23 -23.60 17.61
C HIS A 338 20.30 -25.05 17.14
N ALA A 339 19.16 -25.66 16.75
CA ALA A 339 19.11 -27.05 16.28
C ALA A 339 19.90 -27.29 14.97
N ALA A 340 19.93 -26.27 14.12
CA ALA A 340 20.65 -26.29 12.85
C ALA A 340 22.18 -26.02 13.03
N ASP A 341 22.64 -25.76 14.25
CA ASP A 341 24.00 -25.26 14.54
C ASP A 341 24.37 -24.07 13.63
N ALA A 342 23.37 -23.20 13.37
CA ALA A 342 23.52 -22.10 12.48
C ALA A 342 24.49 -21.07 13.06
N SER A 343 25.65 -20.94 12.45
CA SER A 343 26.68 -19.98 12.84
C SER A 343 26.45 -18.63 12.16
N LEU A 344 26.78 -17.55 12.87
CA LEU A 344 26.87 -16.23 12.24
C LEU A 344 28.04 -16.21 11.26
N PRO A 345 27.97 -15.47 10.16
CA PRO A 345 29.11 -15.16 9.32
C PRO A 345 30.26 -14.57 10.16
N GLU A 346 31.50 -14.79 9.76
CA GLU A 346 32.69 -14.27 10.47
C GLU A 346 32.63 -12.75 10.70
N ARG A 347 31.89 -12.04 9.83
CA ARG A 347 31.69 -10.57 9.87
C ARG A 347 30.22 -10.20 9.97
N ALA A 348 29.46 -10.86 10.83
CA ALA A 348 28.08 -10.50 11.04
C ALA A 348 27.93 -9.09 11.64
N PRO A 349 27.29 -8.13 10.97
CA PRO A 349 27.09 -6.80 11.51
C PRO A 349 26.10 -6.84 12.67
N ALA A 350 26.38 -6.05 13.70
CA ALA A 350 25.42 -5.77 14.76
C ALA A 350 24.47 -4.64 14.31
N TYR A 351 23.22 -4.71 14.77
CA TYR A 351 22.29 -3.61 14.59
C TYR A 351 22.82 -2.35 15.31
N THR A 352 22.82 -1.23 14.62
CA THR A 352 23.20 0.08 15.17
C THR A 352 22.02 1.04 15.10
N PRO A 353 21.55 1.60 16.22
CA PRO A 353 20.47 2.59 16.24
C PRO A 353 20.83 3.85 15.44
N VAL A 354 19.81 4.47 14.86
CA VAL A 354 19.94 5.73 14.10
C VAL A 354 19.47 6.92 14.92
N ASP A 355 18.48 6.71 15.79
CA ASP A 355 17.84 7.75 16.57
C ASP A 355 18.30 7.73 18.05
N GLU A 356 18.19 8.90 18.69
CA GLU A 356 18.36 9.00 20.15
C GLU A 356 17.19 8.33 20.88
N PRO A 357 17.43 7.76 22.09
CA PRO A 357 16.36 7.17 22.91
C PRO A 357 15.26 8.20 23.20
N ARG A 358 14.01 7.82 22.95
CA ARG A 358 12.82 8.62 23.20
C ARG A 358 11.81 7.80 23.99
N ALA A 359 10.94 8.48 24.73
CA ALA A 359 9.86 7.79 25.44
C ALA A 359 8.99 6.99 24.47
N ALA A 360 8.59 5.81 24.90
CA ALA A 360 7.76 4.87 24.16
C ALA A 360 6.95 3.99 25.12
N TRP A 361 6.08 3.15 24.61
CA TRP A 361 5.43 2.12 25.42
C TRP A 361 5.25 0.84 24.64
N LEU A 362 5.13 -0.26 25.38
CA LEU A 362 4.87 -1.59 24.87
C LEU A 362 3.51 -2.06 25.36
N LEU A 363 2.83 -2.87 24.58
CA LEU A 363 1.61 -3.56 24.97
C LEU A 363 1.75 -5.07 24.67
N PRO A 364 2.48 -5.84 25.51
CA PRO A 364 2.54 -7.29 25.37
C PRO A 364 1.18 -7.95 25.59
N ARG A 365 0.93 -9.08 24.93
CA ARG A 365 -0.29 -9.86 25.15
C ARG A 365 -0.31 -10.58 26.50
N SER A 366 0.87 -10.91 27.04
CA SER A 366 1.01 -11.58 28.32
C SER A 366 2.30 -11.14 29.04
N PRO A 367 2.22 -10.51 30.21
CA PRO A 367 0.99 -9.97 30.80
C PRO A 367 0.43 -8.81 29.95
N ARG A 368 -0.90 -8.76 29.83
CA ARG A 368 -1.60 -7.72 29.08
C ARG A 368 -1.61 -6.43 29.89
N GLN A 369 -0.66 -5.57 29.65
CA GLN A 369 -0.47 -4.29 30.34
C GLN A 369 0.35 -3.32 29.52
N ILE A 370 0.14 -2.02 29.72
CA ILE A 370 1.01 -0.99 29.18
C ILE A 370 2.32 -0.97 29.98
N VAL A 371 3.45 -1.13 29.28
CA VAL A 371 4.80 -1.09 29.86
C VAL A 371 5.50 0.16 29.31
N PRO A 372 5.81 1.15 30.15
CA PRO A 372 6.53 2.34 29.71
C PRO A 372 7.99 2.04 29.39
N TYR A 373 8.51 2.73 28.40
CA TYR A 373 9.91 2.86 28.09
C TYR A 373 10.28 4.34 28.22
N GLY A 374 11.19 4.68 29.13
CA GLY A 374 11.48 6.05 29.54
C GLY A 374 10.60 6.53 30.71
N ASP A 375 10.42 7.85 30.82
CA ASP A 375 9.63 8.46 31.89
C ASP A 375 8.12 8.15 31.72
N PRO A 376 7.45 7.55 32.74
CA PRO A 376 6.01 7.31 32.66
C PRO A 376 5.15 8.55 32.40
N VAL A 377 5.60 9.75 32.83
CA VAL A 377 4.88 11.01 32.58
C VAL A 377 4.92 11.37 31.08
N GLU A 378 6.08 11.22 30.43
CA GLU A 378 6.21 11.44 29.00
C GLU A 378 5.41 10.40 28.21
N VAL A 379 5.44 9.14 28.65
CA VAL A 379 4.66 8.07 28.05
C VAL A 379 3.16 8.33 28.18
N ALA A 380 2.69 8.83 29.35
CA ALA A 380 1.29 9.21 29.53
C ALA A 380 0.85 10.29 28.52
N ALA A 381 1.68 11.31 28.29
CA ALA A 381 1.39 12.37 27.32
C ALA A 381 1.32 11.82 25.89
N LEU A 382 2.21 10.89 25.51
CA LEU A 382 2.18 10.22 24.20
C LEU A 382 0.92 9.36 24.01
N ILE A 383 0.50 8.62 25.04
CA ILE A 383 -0.73 7.82 25.02
C ILE A 383 -1.94 8.75 24.89
N GLU A 384 -1.99 9.85 25.67
CA GLU A 384 -3.07 10.84 25.61
C GLU A 384 -3.21 11.43 24.20
N GLU A 385 -2.10 11.81 23.57
CA GLU A 385 -2.09 12.26 22.18
C GLU A 385 -2.62 11.18 21.22
N ARG A 386 -2.23 9.92 21.45
CA ARG A 386 -2.64 8.79 20.61
C ARG A 386 -4.14 8.52 20.69
N VAL A 387 -4.74 8.61 21.87
CA VAL A 387 -6.16 8.34 22.06
C VAL A 387 -7.04 9.58 21.91
N ALA A 388 -6.44 10.75 21.71
CA ALA A 388 -7.16 12.00 21.52
C ALA A 388 -8.17 11.88 20.35
N GLY A 389 -9.43 12.16 20.63
CA GLY A 389 -10.52 12.05 19.67
C GLY A 389 -11.05 10.65 19.40
N LEU A 390 -10.49 9.62 20.04
CA LEU A 390 -11.04 8.26 20.02
C LEU A 390 -12.06 8.10 21.16
N THR A 391 -13.07 7.26 20.93
CA THR A 391 -13.92 6.70 21.98
C THR A 391 -13.41 5.30 22.27
N LEU A 392 -12.92 5.07 23.47
CA LEU A 392 -12.28 3.81 23.85
C LEU A 392 -13.33 2.78 24.26
N GLY A 393 -13.08 1.52 23.90
CA GLY A 393 -13.78 0.38 24.47
C GLY A 393 -13.32 0.12 25.91
N ASP A 394 -14.14 -0.61 26.68
CA ASP A 394 -13.90 -0.89 28.11
C ASP A 394 -12.54 -1.52 28.37
N SER A 395 -12.13 -2.43 27.50
CA SER A 395 -10.84 -3.12 27.56
C SER A 395 -9.65 -2.16 27.42
N ALA A 396 -9.72 -1.23 26.49
CA ALA A 396 -8.70 -0.18 26.29
C ALA A 396 -8.68 0.80 27.45
N ALA A 397 -9.86 1.23 27.92
CA ALA A 397 -10.00 2.10 29.08
C ALA A 397 -9.36 1.48 30.33
N GLN A 398 -9.64 0.21 30.60
CA GLN A 398 -9.05 -0.51 31.73
C GLN A 398 -7.52 -0.57 31.66
N LEU A 399 -6.93 -0.77 30.48
CA LEU A 399 -5.47 -0.75 30.31
C LEU A 399 -4.87 0.60 30.67
N ILE A 400 -5.53 1.71 30.30
CA ILE A 400 -5.11 3.06 30.68
C ILE A 400 -5.27 3.29 32.19
N ASP A 401 -6.39 2.90 32.78
CA ASP A 401 -6.63 3.06 34.23
C ASP A 401 -5.62 2.28 35.05
N ASP A 402 -5.27 1.07 34.65
CA ASP A 402 -4.27 0.26 35.33
C ASP A 402 -2.87 0.88 35.20
N PHE A 403 -2.55 1.48 34.05
CA PHE A 403 -1.32 2.21 33.83
C PHE A 403 -1.28 3.48 34.72
N CYS A 404 -2.33 4.30 34.70
CA CYS A 404 -2.43 5.50 35.49
C CYS A 404 -2.29 5.21 37.00
N ARG A 405 -2.94 4.16 37.49
CA ARG A 405 -2.87 3.74 38.90
C ARG A 405 -1.48 3.23 39.26
N ARG A 406 -0.81 2.49 38.37
CA ARG A 406 0.51 1.91 38.63
C ARG A 406 1.62 2.95 38.71
N TYR A 407 1.56 3.97 37.86
CA TYR A 407 2.62 4.98 37.72
C TYR A 407 2.24 6.34 38.28
N GLU A 408 1.08 6.46 38.91
CA GLU A 408 0.58 7.71 39.53
C GLU A 408 0.50 8.87 38.52
N VAL A 409 0.10 8.60 37.29
CA VAL A 409 -0.07 9.55 36.18
C VAL A 409 -1.54 9.71 35.80
N ALA A 410 -1.88 10.77 35.08
CA ALA A 410 -3.23 10.99 34.57
C ALA A 410 -3.21 11.05 33.04
N ILE A 411 -4.20 10.43 32.39
CA ILE A 411 -4.44 10.47 30.97
C ILE A 411 -5.91 10.81 30.75
N ASN A 412 -6.17 11.86 29.95
CA ASN A 412 -7.53 12.22 29.59
C ASN A 412 -7.96 11.43 28.36
N TYR A 413 -9.03 10.67 28.48
CA TYR A 413 -9.61 9.90 27.37
C TYR A 413 -11.13 9.89 27.47
N ARG A 414 -11.78 9.47 26.40
CA ARG A 414 -13.24 9.32 26.33
C ARG A 414 -13.59 7.85 26.29
N THR A 415 -14.46 7.42 27.19
CA THR A 415 -15.11 6.11 27.10
C THR A 415 -16.41 6.26 26.32
N ARG A 416 -16.96 5.12 25.90
CA ARG A 416 -18.33 5.00 25.47
C ARG A 416 -19.22 5.25 26.69
N GLY A 417 -19.44 6.51 27.04
CA GLY A 417 -20.42 6.86 28.07
C GLY A 417 -21.76 6.15 27.81
N GLU A 418 -22.80 6.37 28.59
CA GLU A 418 -24.15 5.84 28.32
C GLU A 418 -24.63 6.31 26.92
N GLN A 419 -24.10 5.67 25.88
CA GLN A 419 -24.59 5.84 24.53
C GLN A 419 -26.00 5.22 24.51
N THR A 420 -26.97 5.97 24.01
CA THR A 420 -28.32 5.42 23.76
C THR A 420 -28.19 4.11 22.97
N THR A 421 -29.02 3.13 23.28
CA THR A 421 -29.04 1.89 22.49
C THR A 421 -29.51 2.18 21.06
N TRP A 422 -29.18 1.28 20.13
CA TRP A 422 -29.68 1.42 18.74
C TRP A 422 -31.19 1.62 18.68
N ALA A 423 -31.96 0.90 19.49
CA ALA A 423 -33.42 1.04 19.54
C ALA A 423 -33.87 2.45 19.97
N GLN A 424 -33.24 3.00 21.02
CA GLN A 424 -33.49 4.36 21.48
C GLN A 424 -33.09 5.41 20.44
N PHE A 425 -31.92 5.21 19.79
CA PHE A 425 -31.49 6.09 18.71
C PHE A 425 -32.51 6.16 17.58
N ILE A 426 -33.04 5.02 17.15
CA ILE A 426 -34.06 4.97 16.10
C ILE A 426 -35.37 5.62 16.58
N GLU A 427 -35.82 5.38 17.80
CA GLU A 427 -37.02 5.99 18.35
C GLU A 427 -36.93 7.53 18.36
N GLU A 428 -35.77 8.07 18.76
CA GLU A 428 -35.50 9.52 18.76
C GLU A 428 -35.43 10.13 17.37
N HIS A 429 -35.00 9.39 16.34
CA HIS A 429 -34.76 9.91 14.99
C HIS A 429 -35.81 9.48 13.96
N SER A 430 -36.72 8.59 14.29
CA SER A 430 -37.83 8.14 13.40
C SER A 430 -39.09 9.02 13.47
N GLY A 431 -39.06 10.13 14.18
CA GLY A 431 -40.22 10.98 14.40
C GLY A 431 -40.71 11.78 13.17
N ASP A 432 -39.92 11.89 12.11
CA ASP A 432 -40.28 12.57 10.88
C ASP A 432 -40.29 11.57 9.71
N ALA A 433 -41.45 11.06 9.38
CA ALA A 433 -41.67 10.04 8.33
C ALA A 433 -41.21 10.48 6.91
N ALA A 434 -40.75 11.71 6.75
CA ALA A 434 -40.31 12.26 5.46
C ALA A 434 -38.83 12.03 5.17
N ILE A 435 -37.99 11.77 6.16
CA ILE A 435 -36.53 11.60 5.96
C ILE A 435 -36.05 10.34 6.68
N PRO A 436 -35.80 9.24 5.95
CA PRO A 436 -35.33 8.01 6.59
C PRO A 436 -33.91 8.20 7.15
N VAL A 437 -33.63 7.58 8.31
CA VAL A 437 -32.28 7.52 8.91
C VAL A 437 -31.31 6.86 7.93
N ARG A 438 -30.17 7.51 7.67
CA ARG A 438 -29.16 7.07 6.70
C ARG A 438 -28.07 6.28 7.41
N VAL A 439 -28.04 4.99 7.18
CA VAL A 439 -27.16 4.01 7.83
C VAL A 439 -26.02 3.62 6.91
N CYS A 440 -24.79 3.58 7.41
CA CYS A 440 -23.64 3.05 6.70
C CYS A 440 -23.16 1.78 7.40
N PHE A 441 -22.77 0.75 6.64
CA PHE A 441 -22.29 -0.52 7.18
C PHE A 441 -20.79 -0.71 6.94
N THR A 442 -20.11 -1.37 7.90
CA THR A 442 -18.70 -1.77 7.77
C THR A 442 -18.44 -3.11 8.44
N GLY A 443 -17.65 -3.96 7.76
CA GLY A 443 -17.30 -5.31 8.22
C GLY A 443 -18.35 -6.37 7.88
N THR A 444 -18.02 -7.62 8.21
CA THR A 444 -18.89 -8.80 8.17
C THR A 444 -19.15 -9.19 9.62
N ALA A 445 -20.41 -9.28 10.02
CA ALA A 445 -20.80 -9.56 11.39
C ALA A 445 -21.07 -11.06 11.61
N MET A 446 -20.89 -11.53 12.84
CA MET A 446 -21.39 -12.83 13.30
C MET A 446 -22.47 -12.56 14.35
N CYS A 447 -23.72 -12.95 14.06
CA CYS A 447 -24.83 -12.82 14.98
C CYS A 447 -25.52 -14.18 15.12
N ASP A 448 -25.71 -14.68 16.35
CA ASP A 448 -26.31 -15.99 16.66
C ASP A 448 -25.69 -17.18 15.90
N GLY A 449 -24.38 -17.12 15.61
CA GLY A 449 -23.66 -18.15 14.86
C GLY A 449 -23.82 -18.08 13.34
N GLU A 450 -24.55 -17.09 12.82
CA GLU A 450 -24.69 -16.81 11.40
C GLU A 450 -23.76 -15.68 10.96
N VAL A 451 -23.15 -15.84 9.78
CA VAL A 451 -22.32 -14.82 9.16
C VAL A 451 -23.20 -13.89 8.34
N TRP A 452 -23.18 -12.61 8.68
CA TRP A 452 -23.93 -11.57 7.99
C TRP A 452 -23.00 -10.73 7.13
N SER A 453 -23.13 -10.84 5.82
CA SER A 453 -22.42 -9.99 4.89
C SER A 453 -22.96 -8.55 4.94
N ARG A 454 -22.15 -7.62 4.49
CA ARG A 454 -22.58 -6.22 4.37
C ARG A 454 -23.86 -6.08 3.53
N GLU A 455 -23.96 -6.80 2.42
CA GLU A 455 -25.12 -6.76 1.52
C GLU A 455 -26.40 -7.26 2.21
N GLN A 456 -26.29 -8.30 3.03
CA GLN A 456 -27.42 -8.82 3.81
C GLN A 456 -27.90 -7.79 4.83
N MET A 457 -26.99 -7.09 5.52
CA MET A 457 -27.33 -6.03 6.46
C MET A 457 -27.93 -4.80 5.76
N GLU A 458 -27.43 -4.43 4.58
CA GLU A 458 -27.98 -3.36 3.75
C GLU A 458 -29.42 -3.68 3.28
N ASN A 459 -29.67 -4.92 2.85
CA ASN A 459 -31.00 -5.37 2.46
C ASN A 459 -31.98 -5.38 3.66
N LEU A 460 -31.51 -5.83 4.83
CA LEU A 460 -32.32 -5.80 6.04
C LEU A 460 -32.67 -4.36 6.45
N ALA A 461 -31.73 -3.41 6.32
CA ALA A 461 -31.97 -2.00 6.59
C ALA A 461 -33.04 -1.42 5.66
N HIS A 462 -33.03 -1.74 4.39
CA HIS A 462 -34.08 -1.34 3.44
C HIS A 462 -35.46 -1.88 3.83
N THR A 463 -35.51 -3.16 4.28
CA THR A 463 -36.77 -3.77 4.75
C THR A 463 -37.35 -3.03 5.96
N CYS A 464 -36.48 -2.50 6.84
CA CYS A 464 -36.87 -1.72 8.02
C CYS A 464 -37.11 -0.23 7.71
N GLY A 465 -37.12 0.20 6.43
CA GLY A 465 -37.38 1.59 6.04
C GLY A 465 -36.20 2.55 6.24
N LEU A 466 -34.98 2.05 6.41
CA LEU A 466 -33.78 2.85 6.55
C LEU A 466 -33.13 3.12 5.17
N ALA A 467 -32.46 4.27 5.03
CA ALA A 467 -31.70 4.58 3.82
C ALA A 467 -30.24 4.14 3.97
N VAL A 468 -29.71 3.42 2.99
CA VAL A 468 -28.32 2.97 3.02
C VAL A 468 -27.39 4.00 2.40
N ALA A 469 -26.34 4.39 3.15
CA ALA A 469 -25.30 5.28 2.69
C ALA A 469 -24.01 4.47 2.35
N PRO A 470 -23.39 4.67 1.18
CA PRO A 470 -22.20 3.90 0.79
C PRO A 470 -20.98 4.24 1.65
N ASN A 471 -20.89 5.47 2.15
CA ASN A 471 -19.78 5.97 2.94
C ASN A 471 -20.24 6.90 4.07
N VAL A 472 -19.44 6.97 5.13
CA VAL A 472 -19.65 7.92 6.23
C VAL A 472 -19.17 9.31 5.80
N SER A 473 -20.07 10.28 5.85
CA SER A 473 -19.79 11.69 5.52
C SER A 473 -20.52 12.62 6.48
N LYS A 474 -20.14 13.90 6.52
CA LYS A 474 -20.73 14.89 7.42
C LYS A 474 -22.24 15.03 7.23
N THR A 475 -22.75 14.97 5.99
CA THR A 475 -24.13 15.33 5.64
C THR A 475 -24.95 14.21 5.01
N ARG A 476 -24.33 13.10 4.59
CA ARG A 476 -25.01 12.01 3.85
C ARG A 476 -25.11 10.70 4.62
N CYS A 477 -24.72 10.69 5.89
CA CYS A 477 -24.81 9.52 6.76
C CYS A 477 -25.10 10.01 8.17
N ASP A 478 -26.01 9.35 8.86
CA ASP A 478 -26.41 9.71 10.22
C ASP A 478 -25.75 8.81 11.25
N VAL A 479 -25.53 7.56 10.90
CA VAL A 479 -25.03 6.53 11.83
C VAL A 479 -24.20 5.47 11.11
N LEU A 480 -23.20 4.94 11.79
CA LEU A 480 -22.41 3.79 11.32
C LEU A 480 -22.81 2.53 12.10
N ILE A 481 -23.12 1.46 11.40
CA ILE A 481 -23.22 0.12 11.95
C ILE A 481 -21.95 -0.63 11.63
N ALA A 482 -21.27 -1.11 12.65
CA ALA A 482 -20.00 -1.80 12.53
C ALA A 482 -20.10 -3.23 13.09
N ALA A 483 -19.48 -4.19 12.41
CA ALA A 483 -19.32 -5.54 12.94
C ALA A 483 -18.54 -5.54 14.26
N ASP A 484 -17.53 -4.69 14.34
CA ASP A 484 -16.80 -4.36 15.57
C ASP A 484 -16.80 -2.83 15.74
N VAL A 485 -17.43 -2.37 16.81
CA VAL A 485 -17.56 -0.95 17.16
C VAL A 485 -16.23 -0.28 17.50
N THR A 486 -15.21 -1.09 17.84
CA THR A 486 -13.84 -0.63 18.11
C THR A 486 -12.98 -0.66 16.85
N SER A 487 -13.56 -1.06 15.69
CA SER A 487 -12.88 -1.12 14.40
C SER A 487 -12.22 0.21 14.04
N MET A 488 -11.00 0.15 13.56
CA MET A 488 -10.24 1.29 13.03
C MET A 488 -10.37 1.45 11.51
N SER A 489 -11.45 0.97 10.94
CA SER A 489 -11.74 1.10 9.50
C SER A 489 -11.79 2.57 9.08
N GLY A 490 -11.60 2.84 7.78
CA GLY A 490 -11.73 4.19 7.23
C GLY A 490 -13.10 4.82 7.52
N LYS A 491 -14.17 4.01 7.55
CA LYS A 491 -15.53 4.44 7.89
C LYS A 491 -15.67 4.78 9.37
N ALA A 492 -15.09 3.98 10.27
CA ALA A 492 -15.09 4.24 11.71
C ALA A 492 -14.32 5.55 12.05
N ARG A 493 -13.16 5.75 11.43
CA ARG A 493 -12.41 7.03 11.57
C ARG A 493 -13.22 8.23 11.07
N ASN A 494 -13.95 8.08 9.98
CA ASN A 494 -14.81 9.14 9.48
C ASN A 494 -16.00 9.39 10.41
N ALA A 495 -16.57 8.34 11.03
CA ALA A 495 -17.61 8.49 12.03
C ALA A 495 -17.11 9.30 13.23
N ALA A 496 -15.96 8.95 13.78
CA ALA A 496 -15.31 9.70 14.86
C ALA A 496 -15.05 11.17 14.45
N LYS A 497 -14.48 11.39 13.26
CA LYS A 497 -14.19 12.74 12.74
C LYS A 497 -15.44 13.62 12.63
N TRP A 498 -16.59 13.05 12.26
CA TRP A 498 -17.83 13.79 12.05
C TRP A 498 -18.82 13.68 13.23
N GLY A 499 -18.38 13.09 14.37
CA GLY A 499 -19.23 12.92 15.55
C GLY A 499 -20.46 12.05 15.29
N LYS A 500 -20.37 11.06 14.38
CA LYS A 500 -21.48 10.14 14.08
C LYS A 500 -21.48 8.99 15.06
N PRO A 501 -22.64 8.60 15.62
CA PRO A 501 -22.72 7.45 16.51
C PRO A 501 -22.37 6.15 15.78
N VAL A 502 -21.81 5.18 16.52
CA VAL A 502 -21.44 3.87 15.99
C VAL A 502 -22.13 2.81 16.84
N TYR A 503 -22.93 1.95 16.24
CA TYR A 503 -23.59 0.84 16.91
C TYR A 503 -23.08 -0.50 16.38
N SER A 504 -23.25 -1.56 17.18
CA SER A 504 -22.87 -2.91 16.75
C SER A 504 -23.86 -3.47 15.73
N ALA A 505 -23.36 -4.31 14.85
CA ALA A 505 -24.21 -5.05 13.92
C ALA A 505 -25.19 -5.96 14.65
N ASP A 506 -24.81 -6.51 15.80
CA ASP A 506 -25.67 -7.38 16.62
C ASP A 506 -26.88 -6.61 17.18
N GLU A 507 -26.67 -5.39 17.70
CA GLU A 507 -27.76 -4.52 18.16
C GLU A 507 -28.72 -4.18 17.00
N PHE A 508 -28.17 -3.88 15.83
CA PHE A 508 -28.96 -3.59 14.63
C PHE A 508 -29.76 -4.80 14.16
N ILE A 509 -29.11 -5.97 14.00
CA ILE A 509 -29.76 -7.19 13.51
C ILE A 509 -30.84 -7.65 14.48
N SER A 510 -30.57 -7.63 15.78
CA SER A 510 -31.54 -8.01 16.82
C SER A 510 -32.77 -7.09 16.79
N TRP A 511 -32.56 -5.77 16.69
CA TRP A 511 -33.65 -4.82 16.55
C TRP A 511 -34.43 -5.04 15.25
N ALA A 512 -33.75 -5.17 14.10
CA ALA A 512 -34.40 -5.33 12.81
C ALA A 512 -35.29 -6.58 12.75
N ARG A 513 -34.83 -7.69 13.35
CA ARG A 513 -35.64 -8.93 13.50
C ARG A 513 -36.87 -8.74 14.40
N SER A 514 -36.85 -7.77 15.31
CA SER A 514 -37.99 -7.49 16.20
C SER A 514 -39.06 -6.62 15.54
N VAL A 515 -38.71 -5.86 14.50
CA VAL A 515 -39.62 -4.92 13.81
C VAL A 515 -40.02 -5.39 12.41
N SER A 516 -39.35 -6.45 11.88
CA SER A 516 -39.72 -7.14 10.63
C SER A 516 -40.76 -8.23 10.90
#